data_0027ecb30050cc341a20579257f4338f
#
_entry.id   0027ecb30050cc341a20579257f4338f
#
_cell.length_a   1.000
_cell.length_b   1.000
_cell.length_c   1.000
_cell.angle_alpha   90.00
_cell.angle_beta   90.00
_cell.angle_gamma   90.00
#
_symmetry.space_group_name_H-M   'P 1'
#
loop_
_entity.id
_entity.type
_entity.pdbx_description
1 polymer ?
#
loop_
_entity_poly.entity_id
_entity_poly.type
_entity_poly.pdbx_seq_one_letter_code
_entity_poly.pdbx_strand_id
1 'polypeptide(L)'
;MKSKNTQGIILNWKRQPEDQRDFVSQRHLQAPTEIPTEFVNPQIPIYDQGNIGSCVGNTVCACFRFEAYQLLKDYSFNPSRLFAYYNARLVQGWQNEDSGAYVRDGFKVLNKYGVAVENDWPYNTNDFAKKPTPEVYTKALNNLAVEYAAVPQTLDAIKRTLVSGAFVGFGFDVYSSFFGNWSNTTGDMPIPKKGERLEGGHAVTIVGYSDAKQSFYVQNSWGTAWGKNGYFWMPYSYALSKNASDFWCIEKIKIEQTSPAPVNPTNKDLIISIFKTKAELISSKESIIVNVGNLLGLPVDIKLSKNQNVDIVSKVLYE
;
A
#
# COMPACT_ATOMS: atom_id res chain seq x y z
N MET A 1 0.71 -28.13 -1.01
CA MET A 1 1.21 -27.73 -2.35
C MET A 1 0.68 -26.32 -2.63
N LYS A 2 1.56 -25.35 -2.93
CA LYS A 2 1.14 -24.00 -3.32
C LYS A 2 0.49 -24.08 -4.71
N SER A 3 -0.78 -23.75 -4.83
CA SER A 3 -1.42 -23.63 -6.14
C SER A 3 -0.90 -22.33 -6.80
N LYS A 4 0.10 -22.44 -7.65
CA LYS A 4 0.40 -21.38 -8.60
C LYS A 4 -0.71 -21.39 -9.64
N ASN A 5 -1.36 -20.25 -9.82
CA ASN A 5 -2.26 -20.10 -10.97
C ASN A 5 -1.45 -20.05 -12.28
N THR A 6 -2.16 -20.04 -13.41
CA THR A 6 -1.56 -20.00 -14.75
C THR A 6 -0.67 -18.77 -15.01
N GLN A 7 -0.72 -17.74 -14.16
CA GLN A 7 0.08 -16.51 -14.25
C GLN A 7 1.23 -16.45 -13.23
N GLY A 8 1.46 -17.51 -12.45
CA GLY A 8 2.54 -17.57 -11.45
C GLY A 8 2.31 -16.74 -10.19
N ILE A 9 1.12 -16.13 -10.04
CA ILE A 9 0.75 -15.31 -8.89
C ILE A 9 0.43 -16.21 -7.69
N ILE A 10 0.93 -15.86 -6.52
CA ILE A 10 0.67 -16.61 -5.28
C ILE A 10 -0.41 -15.89 -4.48
N LEU A 11 -1.51 -16.61 -4.21
CA LEU A 11 -2.68 -16.18 -3.47
C LEU A 11 -2.67 -16.85 -2.09
N ASN A 12 -2.34 -16.11 -1.04
CA ASN A 12 -2.11 -16.69 0.28
C ASN A 12 -2.77 -15.88 1.43
N TRP A 13 -3.73 -15.00 1.13
CA TRP A 13 -4.56 -14.48 2.22
C TRP A 13 -5.33 -15.63 2.89
N LYS A 14 -5.37 -15.60 4.20
CA LYS A 14 -6.14 -16.52 5.02
C LYS A 14 -7.25 -15.76 5.72
N ARG A 15 -8.47 -16.32 5.67
CA ARG A 15 -9.60 -15.78 6.43
C ARG A 15 -9.31 -15.96 7.93
N GLN A 16 -9.36 -14.86 8.67
CA GLN A 16 -9.11 -14.88 10.11
C GLN A 16 -10.31 -15.42 10.87
N PRO A 17 -10.11 -16.12 12.00
CA PRO A 17 -11.18 -16.42 12.94
C PRO A 17 -11.75 -15.14 13.56
N GLU A 18 -13.05 -15.10 13.81
CA GLU A 18 -13.66 -14.02 14.58
C GLU A 18 -13.05 -13.94 15.99
N ASP A 19 -12.86 -12.72 16.49
CA ASP A 19 -12.39 -12.46 17.85
C ASP A 19 -13.19 -11.29 18.43
N GLN A 20 -13.93 -11.56 19.47
CA GLN A 20 -14.79 -10.55 20.13
C GLN A 20 -14.00 -9.41 20.80
N ARG A 21 -12.66 -9.54 20.90
CA ARG A 21 -11.76 -8.52 21.43
C ARG A 21 -11.32 -7.51 20.36
N ASP A 22 -11.68 -7.74 19.09
CA ASP A 22 -11.33 -6.81 18.02
C ASP A 22 -12.08 -5.49 18.22
N PHE A 23 -11.34 -4.40 18.26
CA PHE A 23 -11.93 -3.06 18.30
C PHE A 23 -12.61 -2.75 16.98
N VAL A 24 -13.81 -2.19 17.06
CA VAL A 24 -14.55 -1.72 15.88
C VAL A 24 -14.19 -0.27 15.60
N SER A 25 -13.86 0.03 14.36
CA SER A 25 -13.49 1.37 13.92
C SER A 25 -14.59 2.40 14.22
N GLN A 26 -14.17 3.56 14.70
CA GLN A 26 -15.03 4.73 14.92
C GLN A 26 -14.86 5.78 13.81
N ARG A 27 -13.96 5.56 12.85
CA ARG A 27 -13.71 6.52 11.75
C ARG A 27 -14.95 6.83 10.93
N HIS A 28 -15.83 5.86 10.73
CA HIS A 28 -17.08 6.08 10.02
C HIS A 28 -18.02 7.10 10.70
N LEU A 29 -17.87 7.31 12.01
CA LEU A 29 -18.62 8.33 12.77
C LEU A 29 -18.02 9.73 12.62
N GLN A 30 -16.78 9.84 12.16
CA GLN A 30 -16.08 11.11 11.95
C GLN A 30 -16.35 11.71 10.56
N ALA A 31 -16.92 10.91 9.66
CA ALA A 31 -17.30 11.38 8.33
C ALA A 31 -18.47 12.39 8.40
N PRO A 32 -18.57 13.33 7.44
CA PRO A 32 -19.73 14.21 7.33
C PRO A 32 -21.04 13.43 7.26
N THR A 33 -22.16 14.07 7.71
CA THR A 33 -23.49 13.45 7.66
C THR A 33 -23.85 13.00 6.25
N GLU A 34 -23.58 13.87 5.27
CA GLU A 34 -23.74 13.57 3.86
C GLU A 34 -22.37 13.26 3.26
N ILE A 35 -22.28 12.14 2.55
CA ILE A 35 -21.07 11.73 1.84
C ILE A 35 -21.32 11.76 0.33
N PRO A 36 -20.29 12.06 -0.50
CA PRO A 36 -20.45 12.12 -1.95
C PRO A 36 -20.85 10.75 -2.52
N THR A 37 -21.46 10.76 -3.70
CA THR A 37 -21.79 9.53 -4.44
C THR A 37 -20.58 8.91 -5.13
N GLU A 38 -19.49 9.66 -5.24
CA GLU A 38 -18.19 9.21 -5.74
C GLU A 38 -17.08 9.84 -4.91
N PHE A 39 -16.10 9.04 -4.52
CA PHE A 39 -14.96 9.49 -3.72
C PHE A 39 -13.76 8.59 -3.96
N VAL A 40 -12.60 9.19 -4.15
CA VAL A 40 -11.32 8.48 -4.23
C VAL A 40 -10.28 9.25 -3.43
N ASN A 41 -9.66 8.59 -2.48
CA ASN A 41 -8.53 9.13 -1.74
C ASN A 41 -7.32 9.39 -2.65
N PRO A 42 -6.39 10.30 -2.29
CA PRO A 42 -5.12 10.44 -2.99
C PRO A 42 -4.43 9.10 -3.18
N GLN A 43 -3.95 8.86 -4.40
CA GLN A 43 -3.29 7.61 -4.74
C GLN A 43 -1.86 7.61 -4.23
N ILE A 44 -1.44 6.50 -3.64
CA ILE A 44 -0.05 6.23 -3.25
C ILE A 44 0.62 5.34 -4.30
N PRO A 45 1.97 5.29 -4.35
CA PRO A 45 2.68 4.41 -5.26
C PRO A 45 2.28 2.94 -5.09
N ILE A 46 2.03 2.28 -6.23
CA ILE A 46 1.60 0.87 -6.29
C ILE A 46 2.78 -0.05 -5.96
N TYR A 47 2.49 -1.06 -5.14
CA TYR A 47 3.43 -2.13 -4.84
C TYR A 47 3.35 -3.27 -5.86
N ASP A 48 4.46 -4.01 -5.97
CA ASP A 48 4.49 -5.33 -6.61
C ASP A 48 4.99 -6.36 -5.59
N GLN A 49 4.14 -7.35 -5.27
CA GLN A 49 4.50 -8.41 -4.33
C GLN A 49 5.39 -9.48 -4.95
N GLY A 50 5.52 -9.50 -6.29
CA GLY A 50 6.31 -10.49 -6.99
C GLY A 50 5.79 -11.92 -6.79
N ASN A 51 6.71 -12.83 -6.55
CA ASN A 51 6.49 -14.30 -6.54
C ASN A 51 6.32 -14.91 -5.14
N ILE A 52 5.96 -14.10 -4.13
CA ILE A 52 5.66 -14.58 -2.76
C ILE A 52 4.25 -14.20 -2.31
N GLY A 53 3.70 -14.94 -1.35
CA GLY A 53 2.34 -14.77 -0.82
C GLY A 53 2.17 -13.60 0.15
N SER A 54 2.81 -12.46 -0.10
CA SER A 54 2.92 -11.33 0.82
C SER A 54 1.83 -10.27 0.67
N CYS A 55 0.69 -10.61 0.04
CA CYS A 55 -0.40 -9.66 -0.19
C CYS A 55 -0.83 -8.91 1.09
N VAL A 56 -0.91 -9.59 2.23
CA VAL A 56 -1.21 -8.94 3.52
C VAL A 56 -0.17 -7.90 3.88
N GLY A 57 1.14 -8.21 3.76
CA GLY A 57 2.21 -7.25 4.03
C GLY A 57 2.13 -6.01 3.13
N ASN A 58 1.80 -6.21 1.85
CA ASN A 58 1.59 -5.11 0.90
C ASN A 58 0.36 -4.27 1.27
N THR A 59 -0.77 -4.91 1.62
CA THR A 59 -2.02 -4.25 2.01
C THR A 59 -1.84 -3.36 3.25
N VAL A 60 -1.28 -3.91 4.35
CA VAL A 60 -1.13 -3.13 5.59
C VAL A 60 -0.11 -2.00 5.44
N CYS A 61 0.94 -2.23 4.64
CA CYS A 61 1.90 -1.18 4.30
C CYS A 61 1.28 -0.10 3.41
N ALA A 62 0.37 -0.43 2.50
CA ALA A 62 -0.38 0.56 1.73
C ALA A 62 -1.25 1.44 2.63
N CYS A 63 -1.97 0.84 3.60
CA CYS A 63 -2.74 1.59 4.59
C CYS A 63 -1.84 2.52 5.41
N PHE A 64 -0.70 2.03 5.91
CA PHE A 64 0.21 2.85 6.70
C PHE A 64 0.84 3.98 5.87
N ARG A 65 1.26 3.69 4.63
CA ARG A 65 1.84 4.68 3.73
C ARG A 65 0.88 5.81 3.40
N PHE A 66 -0.41 5.51 3.29
CA PHE A 66 -1.43 6.52 3.07
C PHE A 66 -1.59 7.44 4.30
N GLU A 67 -1.65 6.89 5.51
CA GLU A 67 -1.68 7.69 6.75
C GLU A 67 -0.39 8.53 6.88
N ALA A 68 0.77 7.95 6.54
CA ALA A 68 2.03 8.67 6.51
C ALA A 68 2.01 9.83 5.50
N TYR A 69 1.48 9.61 4.30
CA TYR A 69 1.28 10.65 3.30
C TYR A 69 0.39 11.78 3.83
N GLN A 70 -0.70 11.45 4.52
CA GLN A 70 -1.58 12.48 5.08
C GLN A 70 -0.88 13.32 6.16
N LEU A 71 -0.01 12.71 6.95
CA LEU A 71 0.75 13.39 8.01
C LEU A 71 1.89 14.24 7.44
N LEU A 72 2.69 13.67 6.54
CA LEU A 72 3.91 14.27 6.00
C LEU A 72 3.66 15.16 4.78
N LYS A 73 2.51 14.96 4.10
CA LYS A 73 2.14 15.61 2.82
C LYS A 73 3.08 15.27 1.66
N ASP A 74 3.79 14.17 1.76
CA ASP A 74 4.67 13.64 0.72
C ASP A 74 4.69 12.10 0.72
N TYR A 75 5.38 11.50 -0.24
CA TYR A 75 5.50 10.04 -0.39
C TYR A 75 6.85 9.49 0.11
N SER A 76 7.61 10.27 0.87
CA SER A 76 8.97 9.91 1.31
C SER A 76 8.97 8.68 2.21
N PHE A 77 7.91 8.49 3.02
CA PHE A 77 7.79 7.32 3.87
C PHE A 77 7.36 6.10 3.06
N ASN A 78 8.27 5.13 2.95
CA ASN A 78 8.00 3.85 2.28
C ASN A 78 8.17 2.70 3.27
N PRO A 79 7.07 2.11 3.80
CA PRO A 79 7.15 1.02 4.76
C PRO A 79 7.67 -0.28 4.14
N SER A 80 8.50 -1.00 4.87
CA SER A 80 9.01 -2.32 4.47
C SER A 80 7.92 -3.39 4.52
N ARG A 81 7.49 -3.80 3.35
CA ARG A 81 6.48 -4.85 3.17
C ARG A 81 6.98 -6.22 3.64
N LEU A 82 8.27 -6.47 3.46
CA LEU A 82 8.87 -7.74 3.86
C LEU A 82 8.98 -7.84 5.39
N PHE A 83 9.31 -6.73 6.08
CA PHE A 83 9.28 -6.64 7.53
C PHE A 83 7.87 -6.92 8.08
N ALA A 84 6.85 -6.26 7.52
CA ALA A 84 5.45 -6.49 7.89
C ALA A 84 5.03 -7.95 7.65
N TYR A 85 5.37 -8.50 6.48
CA TYR A 85 5.01 -9.88 6.11
C TYR A 85 5.71 -10.93 6.97
N TYR A 86 7.00 -10.76 7.28
CA TYR A 86 7.72 -11.66 8.19
C TYR A 86 7.05 -11.69 9.57
N ASN A 87 6.79 -10.52 10.14
CA ASN A 87 6.22 -10.40 11.48
C ASN A 87 4.77 -10.86 11.55
N ALA A 88 3.95 -10.60 10.52
CA ALA A 88 2.57 -11.09 10.46
C ALA A 88 2.52 -12.63 10.52
N ARG A 89 3.43 -13.32 9.82
CA ARG A 89 3.55 -14.79 9.90
C ARG A 89 4.12 -15.26 11.23
N LEU A 90 5.04 -14.47 11.82
CA LEU A 90 5.63 -14.79 13.13
C LEU A 90 4.58 -14.87 14.25
N VAL A 91 3.48 -14.10 14.16
CA VAL A 91 2.37 -14.18 15.13
C VAL A 91 1.80 -15.59 15.24
N GLN A 92 1.79 -16.34 14.13
CA GLN A 92 1.26 -17.71 14.03
C GLN A 92 2.37 -18.80 14.05
N GLY A 93 3.64 -18.40 14.16
CA GLY A 93 4.75 -19.36 14.05
C GLY A 93 5.07 -19.81 12.62
N TRP A 94 4.57 -19.12 11.59
CA TRP A 94 4.70 -19.48 10.16
C TRP A 94 5.81 -18.75 9.42
N GLN A 95 6.67 -18.03 10.11
CA GLN A 95 7.68 -17.13 9.50
C GLN A 95 8.68 -17.81 8.56
N ASN A 96 8.88 -19.12 8.71
CA ASN A 96 9.80 -19.90 7.88
C ASN A 96 9.17 -20.39 6.57
N GLU A 97 7.85 -20.22 6.40
CA GLU A 97 7.10 -20.64 5.23
C GLU A 97 6.48 -19.43 4.55
N ASP A 98 6.39 -19.46 3.23
CA ASP A 98 5.60 -18.48 2.47
C ASP A 98 4.11 -18.88 2.53
N SER A 99 3.54 -18.81 3.74
CA SER A 99 2.21 -19.32 4.06
C SER A 99 1.09 -18.33 3.83
N GLY A 100 1.41 -17.05 3.57
CA GLY A 100 0.46 -15.95 3.75
C GLY A 100 0.22 -15.61 5.22
N ALA A 101 -0.72 -14.71 5.47
CA ALA A 101 -1.02 -14.23 6.82
C ALA A 101 -2.51 -13.83 6.96
N TYR A 102 -2.94 -13.57 8.18
CA TYR A 102 -4.19 -12.88 8.48
C TYR A 102 -4.02 -11.35 8.35
N VAL A 103 -5.04 -10.66 7.87
CA VAL A 103 -5.01 -9.17 7.77
C VAL A 103 -4.87 -8.54 9.15
N ARG A 104 -5.61 -9.05 10.16
CA ARG A 104 -5.47 -8.61 11.56
C ARG A 104 -4.03 -8.69 12.06
N ASP A 105 -3.33 -9.80 11.80
CA ASP A 105 -1.95 -9.97 12.24
C ASP A 105 -1.01 -8.97 11.56
N GLY A 106 -1.30 -8.62 10.30
CA GLY A 106 -0.60 -7.55 9.60
C GLY A 106 -0.73 -6.21 10.32
N PHE A 107 -1.95 -5.77 10.69
CA PHE A 107 -2.14 -4.53 11.45
C PHE A 107 -1.56 -4.62 12.88
N LYS A 108 -1.77 -5.76 13.55
CA LYS A 108 -1.24 -6.01 14.89
C LYS A 108 0.29 -5.85 14.97
N VAL A 109 1.02 -6.29 13.95
CA VAL A 109 2.49 -6.18 13.97
C VAL A 109 2.97 -4.76 13.72
N LEU A 110 2.24 -3.95 12.93
CA LEU A 110 2.52 -2.51 12.78
C LEU A 110 2.35 -1.75 14.11
N ASN A 111 1.45 -2.22 14.98
CA ASN A 111 1.30 -1.69 16.33
C ASN A 111 2.40 -2.22 17.27
N LYS A 112 2.64 -3.52 17.26
CA LYS A 112 3.51 -4.18 18.24
C LYS A 112 5.01 -3.98 17.99
N TYR A 113 5.43 -4.11 16.73
CA TYR A 113 6.85 -4.09 16.34
C TYR A 113 7.23 -2.81 15.60
N GLY A 114 6.25 -1.97 15.29
CA GLY A 114 6.47 -0.77 14.49
C GLY A 114 6.55 -1.06 12.99
N VAL A 115 7.00 -0.04 12.27
CA VAL A 115 7.10 -0.04 10.81
C VAL A 115 8.52 0.32 10.40
N ALA A 116 9.30 -0.68 9.97
CA ALA A 116 10.59 -0.43 9.34
C ALA A 116 10.37 0.27 7.99
N VAL A 117 11.30 1.11 7.59
CA VAL A 117 11.32 1.67 6.24
C VAL A 117 11.97 0.69 5.25
N GLU A 118 11.60 0.79 3.98
CA GLU A 118 12.08 -0.10 2.91
C GLU A 118 13.60 -0.10 2.78
N ASN A 119 14.27 1.04 3.05
CA ASN A 119 15.72 1.16 3.02
C ASN A 119 16.43 0.38 4.14
N ASP A 120 15.80 0.23 5.29
CA ASP A 120 16.37 -0.54 6.42
C ASP A 120 16.14 -2.04 6.26
N TRP A 121 15.04 -2.45 5.59
CA TRP A 121 14.70 -3.83 5.30
C TRP A 121 14.07 -3.96 3.91
N PRO A 122 14.90 -4.03 2.86
CA PRO A 122 14.46 -4.01 1.46
C PRO A 122 13.59 -5.21 1.08
N TYR A 123 12.70 -4.99 0.11
CA TYR A 123 11.83 -6.03 -0.42
C TYR A 123 12.58 -6.96 -1.37
N ASN A 124 13.31 -7.92 -0.81
CA ASN A 124 13.91 -9.02 -1.54
C ASN A 124 13.11 -10.30 -1.26
N THR A 125 12.41 -10.82 -2.25
CA THR A 125 11.53 -11.99 -2.08
C THR A 125 12.26 -13.25 -1.65
N ASN A 126 13.58 -13.35 -1.86
CA ASN A 126 14.39 -14.48 -1.38
C ASN A 126 14.62 -14.43 0.14
N ASP A 127 14.48 -13.27 0.74
CA ASP A 127 14.68 -13.06 2.18
C ASP A 127 13.38 -13.18 3.00
N PHE A 128 12.29 -13.69 2.41
CA PHE A 128 10.99 -13.74 3.07
C PHE A 128 11.01 -14.45 4.43
N ALA A 129 11.86 -15.48 4.61
CA ALA A 129 12.00 -16.22 5.87
C ALA A 129 13.13 -15.69 6.76
N LYS A 130 13.90 -14.71 6.29
CA LYS A 130 14.99 -14.12 7.06
C LYS A 130 14.45 -13.22 8.16
N LYS A 131 14.90 -13.44 9.38
CA LYS A 131 14.53 -12.62 10.53
C LYS A 131 15.19 -11.23 10.43
N PRO A 132 14.44 -10.13 10.54
CA PRO A 132 15.00 -8.80 10.63
C PRO A 132 15.97 -8.67 11.82
N THR A 133 17.00 -7.83 11.69
CA THR A 133 17.99 -7.63 12.74
C THR A 133 17.42 -6.85 13.94
N PRO A 134 17.98 -6.96 15.14
CA PRO A 134 17.56 -6.16 16.30
C PRO A 134 17.57 -4.66 16.02
N GLU A 135 18.52 -4.17 15.23
CA GLU A 135 18.61 -2.78 14.82
C GLU A 135 17.39 -2.34 14.00
N VAL A 136 16.96 -3.17 13.03
CA VAL A 136 15.76 -2.88 12.22
C VAL A 136 14.52 -2.80 13.10
N TYR A 137 14.36 -3.69 14.08
CA TYR A 137 13.27 -3.61 15.06
C TYR A 137 13.33 -2.34 15.90
N THR A 138 14.51 -1.94 16.36
CA THR A 138 14.71 -0.71 17.15
C THR A 138 14.27 0.52 16.33
N LYS A 139 14.69 0.62 15.07
CA LYS A 139 14.29 1.72 14.18
C LYS A 139 12.80 1.68 13.86
N ALA A 140 12.22 0.49 13.67
CA ALA A 140 10.81 0.33 13.35
C ALA A 140 9.89 0.90 14.45
N LEU A 141 10.29 0.87 15.71
CA LEU A 141 9.50 1.41 16.83
C LEU A 141 9.33 2.94 16.79
N ASN A 142 10.10 3.64 15.97
CA ASN A 142 9.91 5.07 15.72
C ASN A 142 8.64 5.35 14.90
N ASN A 143 8.12 4.34 14.20
CA ASN A 143 6.94 4.45 13.35
C ASN A 143 5.93 3.37 13.76
N LEU A 144 4.78 3.78 14.25
CA LEU A 144 3.78 2.86 14.80
C LEU A 144 2.39 3.13 14.21
N ALA A 145 1.64 2.06 13.91
CA ALA A 145 0.19 2.12 13.90
C ALA A 145 -0.29 2.05 15.35
N VAL A 146 -0.44 3.23 16.00
CA VAL A 146 -0.76 3.33 17.43
C VAL A 146 -2.12 2.70 17.72
N GLU A 147 -3.08 2.92 16.81
CA GLU A 147 -4.43 2.37 16.87
C GLU A 147 -4.85 1.85 15.51
N TYR A 148 -5.47 0.68 15.50
CA TYR A 148 -6.08 0.04 14.32
C TYR A 148 -7.35 -0.68 14.74
N ALA A 149 -8.34 -0.79 13.85
CA ALA A 149 -9.62 -1.35 14.18
C ALA A 149 -10.30 -2.05 12.99
N ALA A 150 -11.21 -2.97 13.29
CA ALA A 150 -12.03 -3.64 12.31
C ALA A 150 -13.10 -2.67 11.77
N VAL A 151 -13.25 -2.60 10.46
CA VAL A 151 -14.29 -1.83 9.79
C VAL A 151 -15.51 -2.74 9.60
N PRO A 152 -16.73 -2.34 10.05
CA PRO A 152 -17.92 -3.12 9.77
C PRO A 152 -18.10 -3.37 8.27
N GLN A 153 -18.38 -4.62 7.89
CA GLN A 153 -18.59 -5.00 6.48
C GLN A 153 -19.95 -4.53 5.97
N THR A 154 -20.18 -3.22 6.02
CA THR A 154 -21.37 -2.57 5.47
C THR A 154 -20.97 -1.48 4.49
N LEU A 155 -21.82 -1.24 3.49
CA LEU A 155 -21.57 -0.21 2.48
C LEU A 155 -21.32 1.16 3.13
N ASP A 156 -22.18 1.54 4.07
CA ASP A 156 -22.10 2.84 4.74
C ASP A 156 -20.80 2.98 5.57
N ALA A 157 -20.46 1.99 6.39
CA ALA A 157 -19.26 2.04 7.24
C ALA A 157 -17.98 2.13 6.40
N ILE A 158 -17.87 1.34 5.31
CA ILE A 158 -16.70 1.37 4.43
C ILE A 158 -16.59 2.73 3.71
N LYS A 159 -17.68 3.23 3.11
CA LYS A 159 -17.68 4.53 2.43
C LYS A 159 -17.32 5.67 3.38
N ARG A 160 -17.91 5.72 4.58
CA ARG A 160 -17.61 6.74 5.59
C ARG A 160 -16.17 6.66 6.09
N THR A 161 -15.63 5.45 6.29
CA THR A 161 -14.22 5.27 6.66
C THR A 161 -13.29 5.85 5.57
N LEU A 162 -13.59 5.64 4.29
CA LEU A 162 -12.82 6.23 3.19
C LEU A 162 -12.90 7.77 3.18
N VAL A 163 -14.11 8.32 3.35
CA VAL A 163 -14.33 9.78 3.37
C VAL A 163 -13.68 10.45 4.59
N SER A 164 -13.59 9.74 5.72
CA SER A 164 -12.82 10.22 6.89
C SER A 164 -11.31 10.26 6.67
N GLY A 165 -10.84 9.85 5.50
CA GLY A 165 -9.43 9.89 5.13
C GLY A 165 -8.65 8.66 5.58
N ALA A 166 -9.20 7.45 5.48
CA ALA A 166 -8.48 6.20 5.70
C ALA A 166 -8.60 5.26 4.51
N PHE A 167 -7.60 4.41 4.32
CA PHE A 167 -7.71 3.24 3.46
C PHE A 167 -8.26 2.06 4.25
N VAL A 168 -8.95 1.15 3.56
CA VAL A 168 -9.49 -0.07 4.16
C VAL A 168 -8.83 -1.29 3.55
N GLY A 169 -7.98 -1.97 4.33
CA GLY A 169 -7.39 -3.26 3.95
C GLY A 169 -8.37 -4.40 4.22
N PHE A 170 -8.48 -5.35 3.29
CA PHE A 170 -9.36 -6.51 3.45
C PHE A 170 -8.90 -7.70 2.63
N GLY A 171 -9.50 -8.86 2.88
CA GLY A 171 -9.26 -10.07 2.13
C GLY A 171 -10.48 -10.54 1.36
N PHE A 172 -10.26 -11.23 0.24
CA PHE A 172 -11.33 -11.80 -0.56
C PHE A 172 -10.93 -13.11 -1.25
N ASP A 173 -11.91 -13.93 -1.53
CA ASP A 173 -11.77 -15.16 -2.30
C ASP A 173 -11.58 -14.83 -3.78
N VAL A 174 -10.58 -15.42 -4.41
CA VAL A 174 -10.24 -15.21 -5.82
C VAL A 174 -10.69 -16.43 -6.63
N TYR A 175 -11.60 -16.21 -7.57
CA TYR A 175 -12.07 -17.23 -8.51
C TYR A 175 -11.36 -17.11 -9.86
N SER A 176 -11.46 -18.15 -10.70
CA SER A 176 -10.72 -18.21 -11.97
C SER A 176 -11.02 -17.05 -12.92
N SER A 177 -12.22 -16.48 -12.92
CA SER A 177 -12.59 -15.29 -13.71
C SER A 177 -11.81 -14.04 -13.34
N PHE A 178 -11.23 -13.98 -12.13
CA PHE A 178 -10.39 -12.86 -11.71
C PHE A 178 -9.16 -12.68 -12.60
N PHE A 179 -8.66 -13.75 -13.20
CA PHE A 179 -7.51 -13.74 -14.12
C PHE A 179 -7.89 -13.47 -15.58
N GLY A 180 -9.11 -13.01 -15.83
CA GLY A 180 -9.56 -12.63 -17.15
C GLY A 180 -8.96 -11.32 -17.66
N ASN A 181 -9.15 -11.03 -18.95
CA ASN A 181 -8.61 -9.81 -19.57
C ASN A 181 -9.34 -8.51 -19.14
N TRP A 182 -10.40 -8.61 -18.33
CA TRP A 182 -11.17 -7.48 -17.83
C TRP A 182 -10.30 -6.46 -17.09
N SER A 183 -9.29 -6.93 -16.35
CA SER A 183 -8.39 -6.06 -15.56
C SER A 183 -7.72 -5.01 -16.43
N ASN A 184 -7.21 -5.39 -17.60
CA ASN A 184 -6.52 -4.49 -18.52
C ASN A 184 -7.47 -3.78 -19.52
N THR A 185 -8.70 -4.23 -19.65
CA THR A 185 -9.69 -3.62 -20.55
C THR A 185 -10.62 -2.65 -19.84
N THR A 186 -11.62 -3.14 -19.11
CA THR A 186 -12.60 -2.29 -18.41
C THR A 186 -12.13 -1.89 -17.02
N GLY A 187 -11.34 -2.74 -16.35
CA GLY A 187 -10.98 -2.61 -14.94
C GLY A 187 -12.12 -3.03 -13.99
N ASP A 188 -13.25 -3.49 -14.50
CA ASP A 188 -14.42 -3.89 -13.72
C ASP A 188 -14.35 -5.39 -13.42
N MET A 189 -14.17 -5.76 -12.15
CA MET A 189 -14.07 -7.16 -11.72
C MET A 189 -15.38 -7.91 -11.97
N PRO A 190 -15.35 -9.07 -12.65
CA PRO A 190 -16.56 -9.88 -12.85
C PRO A 190 -16.96 -10.58 -11.54
N ILE A 191 -18.26 -10.74 -11.35
CA ILE A 191 -18.79 -11.63 -10.31
C ILE A 191 -18.64 -13.08 -10.79
N PRO A 192 -18.04 -13.97 -9.97
CA PRO A 192 -17.83 -15.36 -10.34
C PRO A 192 -19.17 -16.08 -10.58
N LYS A 193 -19.18 -16.98 -11.55
CA LYS A 193 -20.36 -17.80 -11.85
C LYS A 193 -20.47 -18.96 -10.85
N LYS A 194 -21.68 -19.49 -10.69
CA LYS A 194 -21.92 -20.69 -9.87
C LYS A 194 -21.06 -21.85 -10.38
N GLY A 195 -20.31 -22.48 -9.47
CA GLY A 195 -19.43 -23.60 -9.80
C GLY A 195 -18.05 -23.21 -10.35
N GLU A 196 -17.75 -21.92 -10.38
CA GLU A 196 -16.41 -21.47 -10.76
C GLU A 196 -15.36 -21.87 -9.73
N ARG A 197 -14.14 -22.17 -10.21
CA ARG A 197 -13.08 -22.68 -9.35
C ARG A 197 -12.50 -21.57 -8.48
N LEU A 198 -12.40 -21.83 -7.17
CA LEU A 198 -11.66 -21.00 -6.21
C LEU A 198 -10.16 -21.21 -6.42
N GLU A 199 -9.43 -20.12 -6.66
CA GLU A 199 -7.98 -20.14 -6.88
C GLU A 199 -7.19 -19.87 -5.59
N GLY A 200 -7.80 -19.21 -4.61
CA GLY A 200 -7.20 -18.87 -3.33
C GLY A 200 -7.73 -17.58 -2.74
N GLY A 201 -7.06 -17.06 -1.73
CA GLY A 201 -7.42 -15.80 -1.09
C GLY A 201 -6.38 -14.70 -1.35
N HIS A 202 -6.85 -13.47 -1.54
CA HIS A 202 -6.01 -12.30 -1.78
C HIS A 202 -6.36 -11.15 -0.85
N ALA A 203 -5.37 -10.39 -0.40
CA ALA A 203 -5.58 -9.18 0.38
C ALA A 203 -5.24 -7.95 -0.47
N VAL A 204 -6.10 -6.95 -0.39
CA VAL A 204 -6.03 -5.70 -1.17
C VAL A 204 -6.55 -4.51 -0.35
N THR A 205 -6.52 -3.32 -0.93
CA THR A 205 -6.86 -2.08 -0.22
C THR A 205 -7.95 -1.31 -0.97
N ILE A 206 -9.07 -1.02 -0.31
CA ILE A 206 -10.09 -0.10 -0.85
C ILE A 206 -9.57 1.33 -0.63
N VAL A 207 -9.59 2.12 -1.69
CA VAL A 207 -9.12 3.51 -1.71
C VAL A 207 -10.19 4.51 -2.13
N GLY A 208 -11.33 4.02 -2.62
CA GLY A 208 -12.43 4.86 -3.09
C GLY A 208 -13.67 4.06 -3.47
N TYR A 209 -14.66 4.74 -4.00
CA TYR A 209 -15.92 4.14 -4.47
C TYR A 209 -16.62 5.02 -5.50
N SER A 210 -17.55 4.41 -6.26
CA SER A 210 -18.48 5.11 -7.14
C SER A 210 -19.85 4.44 -7.08
N ASP A 211 -20.88 5.20 -6.69
CA ASP A 211 -22.27 4.71 -6.67
C ASP A 211 -22.82 4.52 -8.08
N ALA A 212 -22.36 5.32 -9.04
CA ALA A 212 -22.72 5.12 -10.45
C ALA A 212 -22.21 3.77 -10.98
N LYS A 213 -21.04 3.32 -10.53
CA LYS A 213 -20.48 1.99 -10.84
C LYS A 213 -20.95 0.89 -9.89
N GLN A 214 -21.61 1.21 -8.78
CA GLN A 214 -21.94 0.26 -7.70
C GLN A 214 -20.70 -0.54 -7.26
N SER A 215 -19.52 0.12 -7.17
CA SER A 215 -18.24 -0.54 -6.98
C SER A 215 -17.29 0.26 -6.09
N PHE A 216 -16.46 -0.46 -5.35
CA PHE A 216 -15.29 0.07 -4.68
C PHE A 216 -14.11 0.16 -5.65
N TYR A 217 -13.31 1.22 -5.53
CA TYR A 217 -12.04 1.36 -6.22
C TYR A 217 -10.94 0.76 -5.36
N VAL A 218 -10.26 -0.26 -5.89
CA VAL A 218 -9.37 -1.13 -5.12
C VAL A 218 -7.96 -1.06 -5.68
N GLN A 219 -7.01 -0.82 -4.80
CA GLN A 219 -5.57 -0.89 -5.08
C GLN A 219 -5.09 -2.32 -4.90
N ASN A 220 -4.46 -2.87 -5.94
CA ASN A 220 -3.80 -4.18 -5.93
C ASN A 220 -2.30 -4.04 -5.66
N SER A 221 -1.61 -5.16 -5.47
CA SER A 221 -0.17 -5.27 -5.22
C SER A 221 0.56 -6.10 -6.29
N TRP A 222 0.20 -5.93 -7.57
CA TRP A 222 0.79 -6.63 -8.71
C TRP A 222 1.44 -5.69 -9.73
N GLY A 223 1.94 -4.54 -9.24
CA GLY A 223 2.57 -3.51 -10.06
C GLY A 223 1.60 -2.72 -10.92
N THR A 224 2.10 -1.65 -11.53
CA THR A 224 1.30 -0.72 -12.37
C THR A 224 0.95 -1.28 -13.73
N ALA A 225 1.65 -2.33 -14.20
CA ALA A 225 1.34 -2.99 -15.47
C ALA A 225 0.07 -3.84 -15.41
N TRP A 226 -0.41 -4.19 -14.21
CA TRP A 226 -1.65 -4.93 -14.00
C TRP A 226 -2.83 -3.96 -13.83
N GLY A 227 -3.96 -4.33 -14.40
CA GLY A 227 -5.22 -3.59 -14.24
C GLY A 227 -5.16 -2.16 -14.78
N LYS A 228 -5.87 -1.27 -14.17
CA LYS A 228 -5.85 0.18 -14.49
C LYS A 228 -4.77 0.86 -13.65
N ASN A 229 -3.52 0.76 -14.09
CA ASN A 229 -2.34 1.26 -13.34
C ASN A 229 -2.25 0.70 -11.91
N GLY A 230 -2.53 -0.59 -11.73
CA GLY A 230 -2.50 -1.26 -10.42
C GLY A 230 -3.83 -1.25 -9.67
N TYR A 231 -4.91 -0.73 -10.25
CA TYR A 231 -6.24 -0.62 -9.65
C TYR A 231 -7.30 -1.40 -10.42
N PHE A 232 -8.43 -1.64 -9.73
CA PHE A 232 -9.64 -2.22 -10.32
C PHE A 232 -10.89 -1.80 -9.56
N TRP A 233 -12.07 -1.99 -10.18
CA TRP A 233 -13.36 -1.78 -9.57
C TRP A 233 -13.93 -3.11 -9.10
N MET A 234 -14.21 -3.23 -7.80
CA MET A 234 -14.84 -4.40 -7.20
C MET A 234 -16.32 -4.10 -6.92
N PRO A 235 -17.28 -4.86 -7.46
CA PRO A 235 -18.68 -4.66 -7.18
C PRO A 235 -18.99 -4.66 -5.67
N TYR A 236 -19.84 -3.72 -5.20
CA TYR A 236 -20.29 -3.69 -3.80
C TYR A 236 -20.86 -5.04 -3.37
N SER A 237 -21.68 -5.66 -4.24
CA SER A 237 -22.28 -6.96 -3.97
C SER A 237 -21.26 -8.06 -3.71
N TYR A 238 -20.04 -7.96 -4.29
CA TYR A 238 -18.95 -8.92 -4.03
C TYR A 238 -18.24 -8.62 -2.72
N ALA A 239 -17.83 -7.37 -2.51
CA ALA A 239 -17.14 -6.95 -1.29
C ALA A 239 -17.99 -7.11 -0.02
N LEU A 240 -19.31 -6.99 -0.13
CA LEU A 240 -20.25 -7.15 0.98
C LEU A 240 -20.78 -8.58 1.13
N SER A 241 -20.33 -9.51 0.29
CA SER A 241 -20.72 -10.92 0.36
C SER A 241 -19.80 -11.71 1.30
N LYS A 242 -20.16 -12.98 1.54
CA LYS A 242 -19.32 -13.93 2.27
C LYS A 242 -17.97 -14.24 1.60
N ASN A 243 -17.76 -13.83 0.35
CA ASN A 243 -16.51 -14.04 -0.39
C ASN A 243 -15.42 -13.01 0.00
N ALA A 244 -15.76 -11.99 0.80
CA ALA A 244 -14.81 -11.05 1.36
C ALA A 244 -14.97 -10.99 2.88
N SER A 245 -13.90 -10.64 3.60
CA SER A 245 -13.92 -10.40 5.04
C SER A 245 -12.66 -9.66 5.51
N ASP A 246 -12.50 -9.53 6.81
CA ASP A 246 -11.28 -9.03 7.43
C ASP A 246 -10.99 -7.58 7.02
N PHE A 247 -12.02 -6.71 7.12
CA PHE A 247 -11.92 -5.29 6.81
C PHE A 247 -11.31 -4.55 8.01
N TRP A 248 -10.19 -3.87 7.76
CA TRP A 248 -9.43 -3.16 8.79
C TRP A 248 -8.94 -1.81 8.29
N CYS A 249 -8.81 -0.85 9.20
CA CYS A 249 -8.16 0.43 8.95
C CYS A 249 -7.21 0.81 10.09
N ILE A 250 -6.35 1.79 9.84
CA ILE A 250 -5.55 2.44 10.86
C ILE A 250 -6.36 3.62 11.39
N GLU A 251 -6.48 3.72 12.71
CA GLU A 251 -7.13 4.85 13.39
C GLU A 251 -6.13 5.98 13.65
N LYS A 252 -4.88 5.61 14.01
CA LYS A 252 -3.86 6.58 14.37
C LYS A 252 -2.47 6.04 14.12
N ILE A 253 -1.60 6.88 13.59
CA ILE A 253 -0.16 6.59 13.48
C ILE A 253 0.68 7.54 14.33
N LYS A 254 1.89 7.09 14.65
CA LYS A 254 3.02 7.89 15.09
C LYS A 254 4.15 7.66 14.10
N ILE A 255 4.73 8.73 13.59
CA ILE A 255 5.99 8.71 12.85
C ILE A 255 6.91 9.66 13.61
N GLU A 256 8.02 9.16 14.11
CA GLU A 256 9.09 10.05 14.51
C GLU A 256 9.68 10.59 13.21
N GLN A 257 9.52 11.88 12.99
CA GLN A 257 10.22 12.56 11.92
C GLN A 257 11.72 12.39 12.17
N THR A 258 12.27 11.29 11.64
CA THR A 258 13.66 11.42 11.27
C THR A 258 13.62 12.50 10.18
N SER A 259 14.26 13.63 10.46
CA SER A 259 14.59 14.62 9.41
C SER A 259 14.92 13.82 8.15
N PRO A 260 14.36 14.15 6.96
CA PRO A 260 14.63 13.39 5.75
C PRO A 260 16.09 12.99 5.78
N ALA A 261 16.38 11.70 5.61
CA ALA A 261 17.74 11.18 5.75
C ALA A 261 18.62 12.17 5.01
N PRO A 262 19.63 12.78 5.64
CA PRO A 262 20.33 13.90 5.06
C PRO A 262 20.69 13.47 3.67
N VAL A 263 20.17 14.18 2.67
CA VAL A 263 20.49 13.93 1.26
C VAL A 263 21.97 13.71 1.25
N ASN A 264 22.44 12.49 0.89
CA ASN A 264 23.83 12.14 1.06
C ASN A 264 24.65 13.38 0.64
N PRO A 265 25.31 14.08 1.56
CA PRO A 265 25.92 15.37 1.26
C PRO A 265 26.83 15.27 0.04
N THR A 266 27.42 14.07 -0.16
CA THR A 266 28.24 13.73 -1.31
C THR A 266 27.47 13.81 -2.66
N ASN A 267 26.21 13.36 -2.70
CA ASN A 267 25.43 13.45 -3.95
C ASN A 267 24.94 14.89 -4.19
N LYS A 268 24.51 15.61 -3.15
CA LYS A 268 24.12 17.02 -3.27
C LYS A 268 25.32 17.86 -3.73
N ASP A 269 26.46 17.71 -3.09
CA ASP A 269 27.68 18.45 -3.41
C ASP A 269 28.19 18.13 -4.82
N LEU A 270 28.11 16.85 -5.23
CA LEU A 270 28.47 16.43 -6.58
C LEU A 270 27.52 17.05 -7.61
N ILE A 271 26.22 17.05 -7.36
CA ILE A 271 25.21 17.63 -8.27
C ILE A 271 25.39 19.15 -8.36
N ILE A 272 25.64 19.85 -7.24
CA ILE A 272 25.94 21.29 -7.23
C ILE A 272 27.26 21.57 -7.99
N SER A 273 28.23 20.67 -7.95
CA SER A 273 29.47 20.84 -8.73
C SER A 273 29.23 20.76 -10.25
N ILE A 274 28.22 19.99 -10.67
CA ILE A 274 27.82 19.85 -12.09
C ILE A 274 26.93 21.02 -12.53
N PHE A 275 25.96 21.41 -11.70
CA PHE A 275 25.02 22.50 -11.95
C PHE A 275 25.28 23.61 -10.93
N LYS A 276 26.15 24.54 -11.28
CA LYS A 276 26.55 25.63 -10.38
C LYS A 276 25.45 26.64 -10.09
N THR A 277 24.42 26.68 -10.95
CA THR A 277 23.31 27.61 -10.82
C THR A 277 21.98 26.99 -11.23
N LYS A 278 20.87 27.56 -10.73
CA LYS A 278 19.50 27.20 -11.16
C LYS A 278 19.32 27.38 -12.67
N ALA A 279 19.98 28.37 -13.27
CA ALA A 279 19.90 28.62 -14.71
C ALA A 279 20.50 27.48 -15.55
N GLU A 280 21.59 26.87 -15.10
CA GLU A 280 22.20 25.71 -15.75
C GLU A 280 21.30 24.47 -15.65
N LEU A 281 20.66 24.25 -14.50
CA LEU A 281 19.68 23.18 -14.33
C LEU A 281 18.47 23.41 -15.28
N ILE A 282 17.96 24.62 -15.39
CA ILE A 282 16.85 24.99 -16.30
C ILE A 282 17.21 24.71 -17.76
N SER A 283 18.45 24.96 -18.16
CA SER A 283 18.94 24.72 -19.54
C SER A 283 19.13 23.24 -19.87
N SER A 284 19.16 22.38 -18.87
CA SER A 284 19.42 20.94 -19.06
C SER A 284 18.25 20.22 -19.71
N LYS A 285 18.52 19.05 -20.29
CA LYS A 285 17.48 18.18 -20.84
C LYS A 285 16.59 17.67 -19.71
N GLU A 286 15.30 17.52 -19.99
CA GLU A 286 14.31 17.05 -19.02
C GLU A 286 14.69 15.71 -18.37
N SER A 287 15.21 14.77 -19.16
CA SER A 287 15.69 13.47 -18.66
C SER A 287 16.81 13.59 -17.63
N ILE A 288 17.67 14.61 -17.75
CA ILE A 288 18.74 14.87 -16.78
C ILE A 288 18.14 15.40 -15.48
N ILE A 289 17.18 16.30 -15.54
CA ILE A 289 16.50 16.87 -14.37
C ILE A 289 15.77 15.78 -13.58
N VAL A 290 15.07 14.90 -14.28
CA VAL A 290 14.39 13.75 -13.66
C VAL A 290 15.39 12.77 -13.03
N ASN A 291 16.51 12.48 -13.70
CA ASN A 291 17.56 11.63 -13.13
C ASN A 291 18.21 12.23 -11.89
N VAL A 292 18.48 13.54 -11.89
CA VAL A 292 18.99 14.28 -10.72
C VAL A 292 17.99 14.21 -9.57
N GLY A 293 16.70 14.45 -9.85
CA GLY A 293 15.65 14.33 -8.85
C GLY A 293 15.57 12.93 -8.25
N ASN A 294 15.63 11.89 -9.07
CA ASN A 294 15.61 10.51 -8.62
C ASN A 294 16.85 10.17 -7.75
N LEU A 295 18.03 10.67 -8.09
CA LEU A 295 19.26 10.49 -7.28
C LEU A 295 19.15 11.20 -5.93
N LEU A 296 18.37 12.27 -5.84
CA LEU A 296 18.08 13.01 -4.62
C LEU A 296 16.87 12.44 -3.86
N GLY A 297 16.21 11.40 -4.38
CA GLY A 297 15.01 10.82 -3.78
C GLY A 297 13.78 11.72 -3.87
N LEU A 298 13.73 12.66 -4.83
CA LEU A 298 12.65 13.63 -4.98
C LEU A 298 11.50 13.08 -5.85
N PRO A 299 10.27 13.58 -5.65
CA PRO A 299 9.08 13.16 -6.39
C PRO A 299 9.02 13.78 -7.80
N VAL A 300 10.04 13.51 -8.63
CA VAL A 300 10.11 13.95 -10.03
C VAL A 300 9.55 12.86 -10.95
N ASP A 301 8.82 13.26 -11.97
CA ASP A 301 8.24 12.34 -12.95
C ASP A 301 8.37 12.94 -14.36
N ILE A 302 8.65 12.09 -15.35
CA ILE A 302 8.65 12.45 -16.77
C ILE A 302 7.28 12.96 -17.27
N LYS A 303 6.20 12.67 -16.54
CA LYS A 303 4.85 13.17 -16.82
C LYS A 303 4.62 14.61 -16.33
N LEU A 304 5.45 15.10 -15.43
CA LEU A 304 5.41 16.51 -15.01
C LEU A 304 6.06 17.37 -16.07
N SER A 305 5.63 18.62 -16.18
CA SER A 305 6.34 19.56 -17.07
C SER A 305 7.77 19.76 -16.59
N LYS A 306 8.67 20.10 -17.54
CA LYS A 306 10.07 20.40 -17.23
C LYS A 306 10.19 21.45 -16.10
N ASN A 307 9.36 22.47 -16.13
CA ASN A 307 9.38 23.54 -15.10
C ASN A 307 9.01 23.00 -13.71
N GLN A 308 8.01 22.12 -13.61
CA GLN A 308 7.64 21.48 -12.34
C GLN A 308 8.79 20.64 -11.78
N ASN A 309 9.45 19.83 -12.62
CA ASN A 309 10.61 19.05 -12.20
C ASN A 309 11.80 19.95 -11.79
N VAL A 310 12.03 21.04 -12.51
CA VAL A 310 13.06 22.05 -12.16
C VAL A 310 12.78 22.67 -10.80
N ASP A 311 11.54 23.05 -10.52
CA ASP A 311 11.16 23.66 -9.24
C ASP A 311 11.37 22.69 -8.08
N ILE A 312 10.99 21.43 -8.25
CA ILE A 312 11.21 20.37 -7.25
C ILE A 312 12.70 20.20 -6.95
N VAL A 313 13.55 20.07 -7.98
CA VAL A 313 14.99 19.85 -7.83
C VAL A 313 15.69 21.09 -7.30
N SER A 314 15.35 22.26 -7.81
CA SER A 314 16.01 23.52 -7.44
C SER A 314 15.79 23.89 -5.98
N LYS A 315 14.63 23.56 -5.42
CA LYS A 315 14.31 23.81 -4.02
C LYS A 315 15.25 23.07 -3.06
N VAL A 316 15.68 21.87 -3.41
CA VAL A 316 16.63 21.08 -2.60
C VAL A 316 18.08 21.50 -2.82
N LEU A 317 18.44 21.93 -4.03
CA LEU A 317 19.83 22.26 -4.36
C LEU A 317 20.25 23.67 -3.95
N TYR A 318 19.33 24.66 -4.06
CA TYR A 318 19.66 26.09 -3.99
C TYR A 318 18.90 26.88 -2.92
N GLU A 319 17.93 26.26 -2.23
CA GLU A 319 17.22 26.79 -1.06
C GLU A 319 17.59 25.98 0.20
#